data_da5134296dce52fff57e1efb1c405768
#
_entry.id   da5134296dce52fff57e1efb1c405768
#
_cell.length_a   1.000
_cell.length_b   1.000
_cell.length_c   1.000
_cell.angle_alpha   90.00
_cell.angle_beta   90.00
_cell.angle_gamma   90.00
#
_symmetry.space_group_name_H-M   'P 1'
#
loop_
_entity.id
_entity.type
_entity.pdbx_description
1 polymer ?
#
loop_
_entity_poly.entity_id
_entity_poly.type
_entity_poly.pdbx_seq_one_letter_code
_entity_poly.pdbx_strand_id
1 'polypeptide(L)'
;MARNVFVTGATSGIGLCIAEAYAKYGDNVLISGRRAEVLAEVQGRLSKEYGVRVETLVLDVRSREDVESKVPAAIEAFGGVDVLVNNAGIAQGLDPFQDSTVDDAVTMIDTNVKGLLYVTKAVLPYMIDKNAGHIVNMGSTAGIYAYPGGAVYCATKAAVKMLSDGIRMDTIATDIKVTTIQPGIVETPFSEVRFHGDAERAKAVYAGIDAIQPEDVADVVLYVTNQPKRLQISDVTIMANQQAAGFMVHKK
;
A
#
# COMPACT_ATOMS: atom_id res chain seq x y z
N MET A 1 14.30 -3.79 -19.82
CA MET A 1 14.25 -5.04 -19.05
C MET A 1 13.05 -4.95 -18.13
N ALA A 2 12.35 -6.07 -17.89
CA ALA A 2 11.28 -6.15 -16.90
C ALA A 2 11.84 -5.81 -15.50
N ARG A 3 11.11 -5.02 -14.72
CA ARG A 3 11.45 -4.72 -13.31
C ARG A 3 10.94 -5.84 -12.43
N ASN A 4 11.54 -5.98 -11.25
CA ASN A 4 11.06 -6.82 -10.17
C ASN A 4 10.33 -5.94 -9.14
N VAL A 5 9.03 -6.14 -9.00
CA VAL A 5 8.15 -5.32 -8.15
C VAL A 5 7.63 -6.14 -6.99
N PHE A 6 7.82 -5.66 -5.77
CA PHE A 6 7.28 -6.28 -4.57
C PHE A 6 6.08 -5.49 -4.05
N VAL A 7 4.91 -6.12 -3.96
CA VAL A 7 3.66 -5.50 -3.50
C VAL A 7 3.16 -6.22 -2.24
N THR A 8 3.03 -5.48 -1.14
CA THR A 8 2.44 -6.02 0.10
C THR A 8 0.93 -5.83 0.14
N GLY A 9 0.20 -6.78 0.75
CA GLY A 9 -1.26 -6.72 0.83
C GLY A 9 -1.95 -6.86 -0.53
N ALA A 10 -1.40 -7.69 -1.42
CA ALA A 10 -1.84 -7.85 -2.81
C ALA A 10 -2.97 -8.88 -3.02
N THR A 11 -3.68 -9.29 -1.97
CA THR A 11 -4.77 -10.27 -2.08
C THR A 11 -6.13 -9.66 -2.40
N SER A 12 -6.27 -8.33 -2.41
CA SER A 12 -7.53 -7.64 -2.74
C SER A 12 -7.30 -6.12 -2.91
N GLY A 13 -8.31 -5.42 -3.42
CA GLY A 13 -8.36 -3.97 -3.50
C GLY A 13 -7.16 -3.35 -4.22
N ILE A 14 -6.66 -2.24 -3.71
CA ILE A 14 -5.59 -1.45 -4.34
C ILE A 14 -4.34 -2.30 -4.61
N GLY A 15 -3.90 -3.12 -3.64
CA GLY A 15 -2.69 -3.93 -3.81
C GLY A 15 -2.79 -4.97 -4.93
N LEU A 16 -3.96 -5.58 -5.11
CA LEU A 16 -4.22 -6.51 -6.22
C LEU A 16 -4.17 -5.76 -7.56
N CYS A 17 -4.84 -4.62 -7.67
CA CYS A 17 -4.85 -3.83 -8.91
C CYS A 17 -3.45 -3.27 -9.25
N ILE A 18 -2.65 -2.90 -8.24
CA ILE A 18 -1.25 -2.51 -8.45
C ILE A 18 -0.44 -3.70 -9.01
N ALA A 19 -0.55 -4.89 -8.40
CA ALA A 19 0.14 -6.08 -8.88
C ALA A 19 -0.24 -6.41 -10.34
N GLU A 20 -1.53 -6.30 -10.66
CA GLU A 20 -2.05 -6.51 -12.01
C GLU A 20 -1.55 -5.45 -13.00
N ALA A 21 -1.55 -4.17 -12.62
CA ALA A 21 -1.04 -3.09 -13.48
C ALA A 21 0.44 -3.30 -13.85
N TYR A 22 1.28 -3.72 -12.90
CA TYR A 22 2.68 -4.05 -13.20
C TYR A 22 2.82 -5.29 -14.07
N ALA A 23 2.05 -6.36 -13.80
CA ALA A 23 2.05 -7.56 -14.61
C ALA A 23 1.65 -7.25 -16.07
N LYS A 24 0.58 -6.46 -16.26
CA LYS A 24 0.11 -5.98 -17.56
C LYS A 24 1.15 -5.10 -18.27
N TYR A 25 1.94 -4.34 -17.52
CA TYR A 25 3.03 -3.52 -18.07
C TYR A 25 4.23 -4.36 -18.52
N GLY A 26 4.31 -5.64 -18.11
CA GLY A 26 5.38 -6.58 -18.44
C GLY A 26 6.45 -6.70 -17.36
N ASP A 27 6.19 -6.21 -16.15
CA ASP A 27 7.08 -6.36 -15.00
C ASP A 27 6.82 -7.69 -14.27
N ASN A 28 7.86 -8.23 -13.62
CA ASN A 28 7.71 -9.36 -12.70
C ASN A 28 7.17 -8.88 -11.36
N VAL A 29 6.33 -9.68 -10.70
CA VAL A 29 5.67 -9.26 -9.47
C VAL A 29 5.82 -10.29 -8.36
N LEU A 30 6.38 -9.87 -7.22
CA LEU A 30 6.34 -10.61 -5.95
C LEU A 30 5.15 -10.06 -5.15
N ILE A 31 4.14 -10.89 -4.89
CA ILE A 31 2.94 -10.50 -4.17
C ILE A 31 2.93 -11.10 -2.77
N SER A 32 2.57 -10.30 -1.75
CA SER A 32 2.44 -10.84 -0.41
C SER A 32 1.10 -10.54 0.25
N GLY A 33 0.77 -11.39 1.20
CA GLY A 33 -0.44 -11.31 2.02
C GLY A 33 -0.56 -12.51 2.95
N ARG A 34 -1.60 -12.52 3.76
CA ARG A 34 -1.82 -13.59 4.76
C ARG A 34 -2.56 -14.81 4.21
N ARG A 35 -3.29 -14.65 3.10
CA ARG A 35 -4.18 -15.68 2.52
C ARG A 35 -3.45 -16.43 1.41
N ALA A 36 -2.85 -17.59 1.76
CA ALA A 36 -2.04 -18.39 0.83
C ALA A 36 -2.81 -18.82 -0.43
N GLU A 37 -4.05 -19.27 -0.27
CA GLU A 37 -4.89 -19.74 -1.38
C GLU A 37 -5.19 -18.59 -2.37
N VAL A 38 -5.56 -17.41 -1.86
CA VAL A 38 -5.82 -16.24 -2.70
C VAL A 38 -4.55 -15.78 -3.44
N LEU A 39 -3.38 -15.82 -2.76
CA LEU A 39 -2.11 -15.51 -3.43
C LEU A 39 -1.83 -16.49 -4.57
N ALA A 40 -2.07 -17.78 -4.38
CA ALA A 40 -1.86 -18.79 -5.43
C ALA A 40 -2.83 -18.58 -6.62
N GLU A 41 -4.09 -18.24 -6.38
CA GLU A 41 -5.05 -17.90 -7.43
C GLU A 41 -4.60 -16.66 -8.23
N VAL A 42 -4.18 -15.60 -7.53
CA VAL A 42 -3.69 -14.36 -8.17
C VAL A 42 -2.43 -14.66 -8.98
N GLN A 43 -1.47 -15.42 -8.44
CA GLN A 43 -0.27 -15.84 -9.13
C GLN A 43 -0.61 -16.56 -10.43
N GLY A 44 -1.46 -17.60 -10.35
CA GLY A 44 -1.85 -18.39 -11.52
C GLY A 44 -2.54 -17.56 -12.59
N ARG A 45 -3.43 -16.65 -12.20
CA ARG A 45 -4.14 -15.75 -13.09
C ARG A 45 -3.19 -14.78 -13.79
N LEU A 46 -2.41 -14.02 -13.03
CA LEU A 46 -1.53 -12.99 -13.61
C LEU A 46 -0.42 -13.58 -14.47
N SER A 47 0.20 -14.70 -14.04
CA SER A 47 1.23 -15.38 -14.83
C SER A 47 0.67 -15.89 -16.16
N LYS A 48 -0.53 -16.46 -16.16
CA LYS A 48 -1.18 -16.98 -17.37
C LYS A 48 -1.61 -15.87 -18.32
N GLU A 49 -2.18 -14.80 -17.78
CA GLU A 49 -2.78 -13.72 -18.57
C GLU A 49 -1.72 -12.81 -19.20
N TYR A 50 -0.66 -12.47 -18.45
CA TYR A 50 0.34 -11.50 -18.88
C TYR A 50 1.69 -12.08 -19.26
N GLY A 51 1.92 -13.38 -19.00
CA GLY A 51 3.16 -14.07 -19.38
C GLY A 51 4.40 -13.61 -18.60
N VAL A 52 4.21 -13.00 -17.44
CA VAL A 52 5.27 -12.52 -16.55
C VAL A 52 5.50 -13.47 -15.39
N ARG A 53 6.67 -13.36 -14.75
CA ARG A 53 6.96 -14.07 -13.52
C ARG A 53 6.19 -13.44 -12.35
N VAL A 54 5.36 -14.24 -11.69
CA VAL A 54 4.66 -13.86 -10.46
C VAL A 54 5.03 -14.85 -9.36
N GLU A 55 5.55 -14.34 -8.25
CA GLU A 55 5.89 -15.14 -7.06
C GLU A 55 5.03 -14.71 -5.87
N THR A 56 4.86 -15.60 -4.93
CA THR A 56 4.03 -15.37 -3.74
C THR A 56 4.85 -15.44 -2.46
N LEU A 57 4.51 -14.60 -1.50
CA LEU A 57 5.07 -14.63 -0.16
C LEU A 57 3.94 -14.57 0.88
N VAL A 58 3.68 -15.67 1.57
CA VAL A 58 2.73 -15.67 2.69
C VAL A 58 3.37 -14.95 3.86
N LEU A 59 2.86 -13.75 4.17
CA LEU A 59 3.45 -12.82 5.12
C LEU A 59 2.38 -12.06 5.90
N ASP A 60 2.51 -12.02 7.23
CA ASP A 60 1.91 -11.00 8.06
C ASP A 60 2.97 -9.92 8.35
N VAL A 61 2.78 -8.74 7.78
CA VAL A 61 3.74 -7.62 7.95
C VAL A 61 3.92 -7.18 9.41
N ARG A 62 2.99 -7.55 10.32
CA ARG A 62 3.07 -7.27 11.75
C ARG A 62 4.11 -8.15 12.47
N SER A 63 4.41 -9.32 11.93
CA SER A 63 5.43 -10.23 12.47
C SER A 63 6.81 -9.77 12.03
N ARG A 64 7.53 -9.11 12.94
CA ARG A 64 8.90 -8.67 12.69
C ARG A 64 9.81 -9.85 12.33
N GLU A 65 9.71 -10.96 13.06
CA GLU A 65 10.50 -12.18 12.84
C GLU A 65 10.27 -12.76 11.43
N ASP A 66 9.00 -12.85 11.02
CA ASP A 66 8.64 -13.32 9.69
C ASP A 66 9.17 -12.39 8.59
N VAL A 67 9.07 -11.09 8.78
CA VAL A 67 9.58 -10.12 7.81
C VAL A 67 11.10 -10.22 7.68
N GLU A 68 11.83 -10.23 8.81
CA GLU A 68 13.29 -10.28 8.83
C GLU A 68 13.86 -11.60 8.25
N SER A 69 13.13 -12.71 8.38
CA SER A 69 13.56 -14.01 7.83
C SER A 69 13.08 -14.27 6.41
N LYS A 70 11.81 -14.00 6.11
CA LYS A 70 11.19 -14.41 4.83
C LYS A 70 11.42 -13.42 3.70
N VAL A 71 11.41 -12.08 3.99
CA VAL A 71 11.51 -11.06 2.93
C VAL A 71 12.87 -11.10 2.24
N PRO A 72 14.04 -11.15 2.94
CA PRO A 72 15.32 -11.27 2.29
C PRO A 72 15.43 -12.51 1.40
N ALA A 73 15.03 -13.69 1.92
CA ALA A 73 15.05 -14.94 1.16
C ALA A 73 14.18 -14.89 -0.11
N ALA A 74 12.99 -14.26 -0.01
CA ALA A 74 12.11 -14.10 -1.16
C ALA A 74 12.70 -13.15 -2.22
N ILE A 75 13.35 -12.06 -1.79
CA ILE A 75 14.02 -11.11 -2.70
C ILE A 75 15.16 -11.78 -3.44
N GLU A 76 16.02 -12.54 -2.75
CA GLU A 76 17.12 -13.28 -3.36
C GLU A 76 16.60 -14.29 -4.39
N ALA A 77 15.62 -15.12 -4.02
CA ALA A 77 15.01 -16.08 -4.93
C ALA A 77 14.31 -15.40 -6.12
N PHE A 78 13.76 -14.21 -5.93
CA PHE A 78 13.11 -13.43 -6.99
C PHE A 78 14.09 -12.72 -7.92
N GLY A 79 15.36 -12.57 -7.51
CA GLY A 79 16.41 -11.93 -8.30
C GLY A 79 16.52 -10.41 -8.05
N GLY A 80 16.15 -9.97 -6.86
CA GLY A 80 16.20 -8.57 -6.44
C GLY A 80 14.84 -7.84 -6.51
N VAL A 81 14.82 -6.58 -6.09
CA VAL A 81 13.64 -5.70 -6.11
C VAL A 81 14.02 -4.33 -6.67
N ASP A 82 13.26 -3.87 -7.66
CA ASP A 82 13.39 -2.53 -8.25
C ASP A 82 12.35 -1.55 -7.67
N VAL A 83 11.16 -2.05 -7.37
CA VAL A 83 10.06 -1.27 -6.79
C VAL A 83 9.47 -2.02 -5.59
N LEU A 84 9.41 -1.34 -4.46
CA LEU A 84 8.65 -1.79 -3.28
C LEU A 84 7.37 -0.99 -3.17
N VAL A 85 6.22 -1.65 -3.11
CA VAL A 85 4.94 -1.01 -2.79
C VAL A 85 4.46 -1.49 -1.43
N ASN A 86 4.64 -0.66 -0.41
CA ASN A 86 4.09 -0.86 0.92
C ASN A 86 2.60 -0.48 0.92
N ASN A 87 1.77 -1.42 0.48
CA ASN A 87 0.33 -1.24 0.39
C ASN A 87 -0.42 -1.88 1.56
N ALA A 88 0.12 -2.92 2.20
CA ALA A 88 -0.53 -3.54 3.35
C ALA A 88 -0.93 -2.51 4.40
N GLY A 89 -2.23 -2.42 4.71
CA GLY A 89 -2.77 -1.45 5.65
C GLY A 89 -4.24 -1.73 5.94
N ILE A 90 -4.71 -1.27 7.09
CA ILE A 90 -6.08 -1.41 7.55
C ILE A 90 -6.58 -0.15 8.25
N ALA A 91 -7.89 0.01 8.31
CA ALA A 91 -8.58 0.80 9.32
C ALA A 91 -9.54 -0.10 10.08
N GLN A 92 -9.78 0.19 11.35
CA GLN A 92 -10.76 -0.49 12.19
C GLN A 92 -11.55 0.52 13.01
N GLY A 93 -12.87 0.33 13.03
CA GLY A 93 -13.80 1.20 13.70
C GLY A 93 -13.96 2.59 13.06
N LEU A 94 -14.94 3.30 13.57
CA LEU A 94 -15.22 4.72 13.30
C LEU A 94 -15.92 5.36 14.50
N ASP A 95 -15.72 4.79 15.68
CA ASP A 95 -16.31 5.28 16.91
C ASP A 95 -15.52 6.48 17.43
N PRO A 96 -16.13 7.39 18.20
CA PRO A 96 -15.41 8.45 18.89
C PRO A 96 -14.26 7.89 19.72
N PHE A 97 -13.16 8.64 19.85
CA PHE A 97 -11.92 8.15 20.44
C PHE A 97 -12.11 7.50 21.82
N GLN A 98 -12.95 8.06 22.68
CA GLN A 98 -13.24 7.55 24.00
C GLN A 98 -13.98 6.21 23.99
N ASP A 99 -14.66 5.87 22.89
CA ASP A 99 -15.47 4.66 22.74
C ASP A 99 -14.78 3.60 21.87
N SER A 100 -13.65 3.96 21.22
CA SER A 100 -12.87 3.06 20.38
C SER A 100 -12.06 2.05 21.18
N THR A 101 -11.81 0.87 20.62
CA THR A 101 -11.05 -0.18 21.31
C THR A 101 -9.54 0.03 21.16
N VAL A 102 -8.78 -0.31 22.21
CA VAL A 102 -7.32 -0.29 22.17
C VAL A 102 -6.78 -1.36 21.22
N ASP A 103 -7.45 -2.51 21.11
CA ASP A 103 -7.03 -3.61 20.23
C ASP A 103 -7.06 -3.21 18.76
N ASP A 104 -8.11 -2.49 18.33
CA ASP A 104 -8.20 -1.91 16.98
C ASP A 104 -7.09 -0.89 16.73
N ALA A 105 -6.82 -0.04 17.73
CA ALA A 105 -5.75 0.95 17.66
C ALA A 105 -4.37 0.29 17.51
N VAL A 106 -4.06 -0.70 18.32
CA VAL A 106 -2.80 -1.46 18.27
C VAL A 106 -2.67 -2.17 16.92
N THR A 107 -3.74 -2.82 16.45
CA THR A 107 -3.76 -3.52 15.16
C THR A 107 -3.49 -2.57 13.98
N MET A 108 -4.06 -1.36 14.00
CA MET A 108 -3.76 -0.34 12.99
C MET A 108 -2.31 0.15 13.05
N ILE A 109 -1.76 0.40 14.23
CA ILE A 109 -0.37 0.82 14.40
C ILE A 109 0.59 -0.28 13.94
N ASP A 110 0.35 -1.51 14.35
CA ASP A 110 1.20 -2.66 14.00
C ASP A 110 1.21 -2.90 12.49
N THR A 111 0.06 -2.77 11.83
CA THR A 111 -0.03 -3.00 10.38
C THR A 111 0.51 -1.81 9.59
N ASN A 112 -0.03 -0.61 9.85
CA ASN A 112 0.19 0.55 8.98
C ASN A 112 1.56 1.21 9.20
N VAL A 113 2.09 1.14 10.42
CA VAL A 113 3.35 1.80 10.79
C VAL A 113 4.48 0.78 10.95
N LYS A 114 4.35 -0.16 11.88
CA LYS A 114 5.41 -1.14 12.15
C LYS A 114 5.61 -2.07 10.95
N GLY A 115 4.53 -2.56 10.33
CA GLY A 115 4.61 -3.42 9.16
C GLY A 115 5.34 -2.76 7.98
N LEU A 116 5.00 -1.50 7.68
CA LEU A 116 5.72 -0.72 6.66
C LEU A 116 7.19 -0.55 7.03
N LEU A 117 7.48 -0.21 8.29
CA LEU A 117 8.85 -0.05 8.78
C LEU A 117 9.66 -1.34 8.60
N TYR A 118 9.13 -2.49 9.03
CA TYR A 118 9.83 -3.78 8.96
C TYR A 118 10.13 -4.17 7.52
N VAL A 119 9.12 -4.13 6.63
CA VAL A 119 9.30 -4.47 5.21
C VAL A 119 10.30 -3.54 4.54
N THR A 120 10.19 -2.22 4.79
CA THR A 120 11.13 -1.25 4.21
C THR A 120 12.56 -1.51 4.70
N LYS A 121 12.76 -1.79 5.99
CA LYS A 121 14.08 -2.11 6.55
C LYS A 121 14.67 -3.40 5.97
N ALA A 122 13.85 -4.39 5.64
CA ALA A 122 14.29 -5.63 5.01
C ALA A 122 14.66 -5.47 3.52
N VAL A 123 13.99 -4.53 2.80
CA VAL A 123 14.20 -4.30 1.36
C VAL A 123 15.30 -3.27 1.09
N LEU A 124 15.38 -2.22 1.89
CA LEU A 124 16.23 -1.05 1.64
C LEU A 124 17.72 -1.38 1.44
N PRO A 125 18.35 -2.33 2.17
CA PRO A 125 19.74 -2.71 1.93
C PRO A 125 20.02 -3.14 0.49
N TYR A 126 19.13 -3.93 -0.12
CA TYR A 126 19.26 -4.38 -1.52
C TYR A 126 19.21 -3.21 -2.51
N MET A 127 18.37 -2.20 -2.24
CA MET A 127 18.30 -1.00 -3.06
C MET A 127 19.54 -0.12 -2.89
N ILE A 128 20.09 -0.03 -1.68
CA ILE A 128 21.32 0.73 -1.39
C ILE A 128 22.51 0.09 -2.10
N ASP A 129 22.69 -1.24 -1.99
CA ASP A 129 23.80 -1.97 -2.64
C ASP A 129 23.75 -1.82 -4.16
N LYS A 130 22.54 -1.81 -4.72
CA LYS A 130 22.31 -1.59 -6.16
C LYS A 130 22.42 -0.11 -6.56
N ASN A 131 22.40 0.82 -5.61
CA ASN A 131 22.25 2.25 -5.81
C ASN A 131 21.06 2.61 -6.72
N ALA A 132 19.95 1.88 -6.60
CA ALA A 132 18.74 2.10 -7.38
C ALA A 132 17.53 1.45 -6.71
N GLY A 133 16.39 2.08 -6.81
CA GLY A 133 15.12 1.55 -6.34
C GLY A 133 14.02 2.61 -6.24
N HIS A 134 12.79 2.16 -6.07
CA HIS A 134 11.68 3.06 -5.82
C HIS A 134 10.78 2.47 -4.72
N ILE A 135 10.64 3.17 -3.62
CA ILE A 135 9.74 2.83 -2.52
C ILE A 135 8.46 3.65 -2.68
N VAL A 136 7.33 2.98 -2.81
CA VAL A 136 6.00 3.60 -2.83
C VAL A 136 5.27 3.21 -1.55
N ASN A 137 4.91 4.19 -0.75
CA ASN A 137 4.18 4.00 0.50
C ASN A 137 2.73 4.46 0.35
N MET A 138 1.78 3.58 0.68
CA MET A 138 0.35 3.92 0.62
C MET A 138 -0.06 4.71 1.86
N GLY A 139 -0.09 6.04 1.69
CA GLY A 139 -0.66 6.99 2.63
C GLY A 139 -2.18 7.01 2.58
N SER A 140 -2.74 8.17 2.82
CA SER A 140 -4.18 8.49 2.68
C SER A 140 -4.36 10.00 2.84
N THR A 141 -5.45 10.58 2.32
CA THR A 141 -5.92 11.91 2.72
C THR A 141 -6.17 12.00 4.23
N ALA A 142 -6.40 10.87 4.90
CA ALA A 142 -6.47 10.76 6.36
C ALA A 142 -5.15 11.14 7.08
N GLY A 143 -4.01 11.04 6.41
CA GLY A 143 -2.72 11.51 6.93
C GLY A 143 -2.53 13.02 6.83
N ILE A 144 -3.39 13.70 6.08
CA ILE A 144 -3.38 15.16 5.89
C ILE A 144 -4.49 15.81 6.71
N TYR A 145 -5.67 15.21 6.71
CA TYR A 145 -6.89 15.73 7.32
C TYR A 145 -7.43 14.71 8.34
N ALA A 146 -7.45 15.07 9.60
CA ALA A 146 -8.13 14.27 10.61
C ALA A 146 -9.66 14.40 10.47
N TYR A 147 -10.38 13.34 10.86
CA TYR A 147 -11.85 13.34 10.86
C TYR A 147 -12.38 12.62 12.12
N PRO A 148 -13.62 12.92 12.54
CA PRO A 148 -14.24 12.27 13.69
C PRO A 148 -14.25 10.75 13.58
N GLY A 149 -13.91 10.03 14.65
CA GLY A 149 -13.82 8.59 14.68
C GLY A 149 -12.57 7.99 13.99
N GLY A 150 -11.75 8.82 13.36
CA GLY A 150 -10.56 8.38 12.62
C GLY A 150 -9.22 8.64 13.31
N ALA A 151 -9.18 9.03 14.57
CA ALA A 151 -7.99 9.55 15.24
C ALA A 151 -6.74 8.68 15.05
N VAL A 152 -6.83 7.39 15.38
CA VAL A 152 -5.68 6.47 15.29
C VAL A 152 -5.32 6.17 13.85
N TYR A 153 -6.29 5.90 12.98
CA TYR A 153 -6.04 5.69 11.56
C TYR A 153 -5.35 6.91 10.93
N CYS A 154 -5.84 8.11 11.19
CA CYS A 154 -5.24 9.36 10.72
C CYS A 154 -3.79 9.50 11.22
N ALA A 155 -3.55 9.22 12.50
CA ALA A 155 -2.21 9.25 13.06
C ALA A 155 -1.26 8.24 12.38
N THR A 156 -1.74 7.01 12.08
CA THR A 156 -0.91 6.03 11.36
C THR A 156 -0.58 6.49 9.94
N LYS A 157 -1.53 7.13 9.24
CA LYS A 157 -1.29 7.61 7.87
C LYS A 157 -0.44 8.89 7.82
N ALA A 158 -0.51 9.73 8.85
CA ALA A 158 0.43 10.83 9.05
C ALA A 158 1.85 10.30 9.32
N ALA A 159 1.99 9.24 10.14
CA ALA A 159 3.27 8.58 10.38
C ALA A 159 3.87 8.01 9.09
N VAL A 160 3.06 7.39 8.21
CA VAL A 160 3.53 6.89 6.89
C VAL A 160 4.14 8.02 6.06
N LYS A 161 3.50 9.20 6.04
CA LYS A 161 4.05 10.37 5.32
C LYS A 161 5.39 10.80 5.91
N MET A 162 5.47 10.98 7.23
CA MET A 162 6.71 11.41 7.89
C MET A 162 7.84 10.39 7.74
N LEU A 163 7.54 9.09 7.82
CA LEU A 163 8.52 8.03 7.55
C LEU A 163 9.03 8.10 6.10
N SER A 164 8.14 8.35 5.14
CA SER A 164 8.53 8.48 3.73
C SER A 164 9.48 9.66 3.50
N ASP A 165 9.18 10.80 4.13
CA ASP A 165 10.03 11.99 4.05
C ASP A 165 11.41 11.73 4.69
N GLY A 166 11.45 11.09 5.88
CA GLY A 166 12.69 10.72 6.56
C GLY A 166 13.54 9.75 5.74
N ILE A 167 12.94 8.67 5.21
CA ILE A 167 13.65 7.70 4.36
C ILE A 167 14.24 8.40 3.12
N ARG A 168 13.49 9.32 2.49
CA ARG A 168 13.95 10.11 1.35
C ARG A 168 15.16 10.97 1.69
N MET A 169 15.15 11.61 2.87
CA MET A 169 16.27 12.41 3.36
C MET A 169 17.51 11.55 3.63
N ASP A 170 17.31 10.40 4.28
CA ASP A 170 18.41 9.49 4.63
C ASP A 170 19.04 8.82 3.39
N THR A 171 18.28 8.67 2.31
CA THR A 171 18.74 8.05 1.06
C THR A 171 19.15 9.07 -0.02
N ILE A 172 19.27 10.37 0.32
CA ILE A 172 19.53 11.44 -0.65
C ILE A 172 20.84 11.27 -1.45
N ALA A 173 21.82 10.56 -0.90
CA ALA A 173 23.08 10.26 -1.58
C ALA A 173 23.00 9.08 -2.56
N THR A 174 21.82 8.53 -2.78
CA THR A 174 21.56 7.38 -3.65
C THR A 174 20.59 7.75 -4.78
N ASP A 175 20.42 6.83 -5.74
CA ASP A 175 19.40 6.92 -6.79
C ASP A 175 18.06 6.30 -6.38
N ILE A 176 17.85 6.10 -5.09
CA ILE A 176 16.58 5.57 -4.55
C ILE A 176 15.55 6.68 -4.49
N LYS A 177 14.34 6.36 -4.97
CA LYS A 177 13.18 7.26 -4.90
C LYS A 177 12.22 6.80 -3.83
N VAL A 178 11.53 7.75 -3.19
CA VAL A 178 10.47 7.47 -2.20
C VAL A 178 9.25 8.33 -2.51
N THR A 179 8.13 7.68 -2.78
CA THR A 179 6.85 8.33 -3.09
C THR A 179 5.78 7.95 -2.08
N THR A 180 5.00 8.92 -1.62
CA THR A 180 3.77 8.66 -0.86
C THR A 180 2.57 8.89 -1.76
N ILE A 181 1.72 7.88 -1.93
CA ILE A 181 0.41 8.01 -2.58
C ILE A 181 -0.64 8.17 -1.49
N GLN A 182 -1.46 9.22 -1.59
CA GLN A 182 -2.44 9.60 -0.57
C GLN A 182 -3.86 9.59 -1.15
N PRO A 183 -4.48 8.40 -1.30
CA PRO A 183 -5.83 8.30 -1.82
C PRO A 183 -6.88 8.85 -0.85
N GLY A 184 -7.95 9.40 -1.42
CA GLY A 184 -9.20 9.70 -0.74
C GLY A 184 -10.08 8.46 -0.60
N ILE A 185 -11.37 8.60 -0.95
CA ILE A 185 -12.35 7.51 -0.87
C ILE A 185 -12.19 6.60 -2.09
N VAL A 186 -11.67 5.39 -1.86
CA VAL A 186 -11.51 4.33 -2.88
C VAL A 186 -12.46 3.20 -2.57
N GLU A 187 -13.25 2.77 -3.54
CA GLU A 187 -14.21 1.67 -3.37
C GLU A 187 -13.48 0.32 -3.38
N THR A 188 -13.39 -0.30 -2.20
CA THR A 188 -12.67 -1.57 -1.99
C THR A 188 -13.27 -2.35 -0.83
N PRO A 189 -12.89 -3.64 -0.65
CA PRO A 189 -13.24 -4.42 0.55
C PRO A 189 -12.67 -3.86 1.86
N PHE A 190 -11.87 -2.79 1.81
CA PHE A 190 -11.29 -2.11 2.98
C PHE A 190 -12.36 -1.65 3.98
N SER A 191 -13.51 -1.16 3.49
CA SER A 191 -14.60 -0.72 4.35
C SER A 191 -15.26 -1.86 5.12
N GLU A 192 -15.33 -3.08 4.54
CA GLU A 192 -15.81 -4.26 5.27
C GLU A 192 -14.87 -4.64 6.41
N VAL A 193 -13.55 -4.61 6.15
CA VAL A 193 -12.54 -4.84 7.20
C VAL A 193 -12.63 -3.78 8.28
N ARG A 194 -12.85 -2.51 7.92
CA ARG A 194 -13.01 -1.40 8.85
C ARG A 194 -14.18 -1.61 9.81
N PHE A 195 -15.28 -2.13 9.31
CA PHE A 195 -16.50 -2.34 10.09
C PHE A 195 -16.69 -3.79 10.54
N HIS A 196 -15.59 -4.55 10.69
CA HIS A 196 -15.59 -5.94 11.22
C HIS A 196 -16.55 -6.87 10.47
N GLY A 197 -16.71 -6.68 9.14
CA GLY A 197 -17.58 -7.49 8.29
C GLY A 197 -19.01 -6.95 8.13
N ASP A 198 -19.34 -5.78 8.68
CA ASP A 198 -20.64 -5.14 8.45
C ASP A 198 -20.70 -4.57 7.01
N ALA A 199 -21.22 -5.38 6.10
CA ALA A 199 -21.31 -5.08 4.67
C ALA A 199 -22.24 -3.89 4.38
N GLU A 200 -23.33 -3.73 5.15
CA GLU A 200 -24.28 -2.62 4.95
C GLU A 200 -23.62 -1.29 5.33
N ARG A 201 -22.93 -1.23 6.45
CA ARG A 201 -22.18 -0.06 6.89
C ARG A 201 -21.03 0.26 5.92
N ALA A 202 -20.36 -0.77 5.40
CA ALA A 202 -19.32 -0.63 4.40
C ALA A 202 -19.85 -0.01 3.10
N LYS A 203 -20.97 -0.51 2.61
CA LYS A 203 -21.63 0.00 1.39
C LYS A 203 -22.11 1.44 1.54
N ALA A 204 -22.61 1.82 2.71
CA ALA A 204 -23.09 3.18 3.00
C ALA A 204 -21.98 4.24 2.89
N VAL A 205 -20.70 3.88 3.01
CA VAL A 205 -19.56 4.79 2.82
C VAL A 205 -19.59 5.39 1.42
N TYR A 206 -19.88 4.58 0.41
CA TYR A 206 -19.80 4.95 -1.01
C TYR A 206 -21.13 5.51 -1.56
N ALA A 207 -22.22 5.43 -0.81
CA ALA A 207 -23.54 5.86 -1.27
C ALA A 207 -23.55 7.34 -1.68
N GLY A 208 -23.95 7.62 -2.93
CA GLY A 208 -24.03 8.97 -3.50
C GLY A 208 -22.67 9.57 -3.89
N ILE A 209 -21.61 8.76 -3.96
CA ILE A 209 -20.27 9.19 -4.35
C ILE A 209 -19.85 8.36 -5.56
N ASP A 210 -19.32 9.01 -6.58
CA ASP A 210 -18.54 8.39 -7.66
C ASP A 210 -17.11 8.23 -7.13
N ALA A 211 -16.90 7.14 -6.38
CA ALA A 211 -15.66 6.89 -5.65
C ALA A 211 -14.52 6.50 -6.61
N ILE A 212 -13.28 6.84 -6.23
CA ILE A 212 -12.08 6.33 -6.93
C ILE A 212 -12.14 4.81 -6.93
N GLN A 213 -11.77 4.21 -8.08
CA GLN A 213 -11.62 2.77 -8.19
C GLN A 213 -10.16 2.37 -7.88
N PRO A 214 -9.91 1.13 -7.40
CA PRO A 214 -8.55 0.65 -7.11
C PRO A 214 -7.60 0.76 -8.30
N GLU A 215 -8.11 0.61 -9.52
CA GLU A 215 -7.39 0.73 -10.79
C GLU A 215 -6.85 2.15 -11.00
N ASP A 216 -7.60 3.18 -10.64
CA ASP A 216 -7.16 4.58 -10.74
C ASP A 216 -5.93 4.82 -9.86
N VAL A 217 -5.90 4.19 -8.68
CA VAL A 217 -4.73 4.27 -7.78
C VAL A 217 -3.55 3.51 -8.37
N ALA A 218 -3.78 2.34 -8.96
CA ALA A 218 -2.76 1.52 -9.59
C ALA A 218 -2.10 2.26 -10.77
N ASP A 219 -2.88 2.95 -11.59
CA ASP A 219 -2.39 3.77 -12.71
C ASP A 219 -1.47 4.89 -12.21
N VAL A 220 -1.84 5.56 -11.11
CA VAL A 220 -0.99 6.59 -10.49
C VAL A 220 0.31 6.00 -9.97
N VAL A 221 0.28 4.83 -9.31
CA VAL A 221 1.48 4.12 -8.83
C VAL A 221 2.39 3.75 -10.01
N LEU A 222 1.83 3.22 -11.08
CA LEU A 222 2.57 2.90 -12.30
C LEU A 222 3.18 4.16 -12.93
N TYR A 223 2.41 5.25 -13.01
CA TYR A 223 2.88 6.53 -13.54
C TYR A 223 4.08 7.07 -12.76
N VAL A 224 4.02 7.14 -11.43
CA VAL A 224 5.11 7.72 -10.62
C VAL A 224 6.38 6.88 -10.69
N THR A 225 6.26 5.57 -10.81
CA THR A 225 7.42 4.68 -10.87
C THR A 225 8.04 4.57 -12.28
N ASN A 226 7.35 5.04 -13.31
CA ASN A 226 7.85 5.11 -14.69
C ASN A 226 8.55 6.43 -15.03
N GLN A 227 8.70 7.34 -14.05
CA GLN A 227 9.36 8.62 -14.30
C GLN A 227 10.89 8.47 -14.46
N PRO A 228 11.53 9.29 -15.30
CA PRO A 228 12.97 9.22 -15.52
C PRO A 228 13.75 9.38 -14.20
N LYS A 229 14.98 8.84 -14.17
CA LYS A 229 15.84 8.80 -12.98
C LYS A 229 15.97 10.17 -12.28
N ARG A 230 16.08 11.26 -13.05
CA ARG A 230 16.23 12.62 -12.54
C ARG A 230 14.97 13.22 -11.88
N LEU A 231 13.81 12.57 -12.04
CA LEU A 231 12.54 13.06 -11.52
C LEU A 231 12.05 12.17 -10.37
N GLN A 232 11.87 12.77 -9.21
CA GLN A 232 11.20 12.17 -8.07
C GLN A 232 9.88 12.89 -7.82
N ILE A 233 8.79 12.13 -7.83
CA ILE A 233 7.48 12.61 -7.36
C ILE A 233 7.39 12.18 -5.90
N SER A 234 7.44 13.15 -4.98
CA SER A 234 7.50 12.85 -3.54
C SER A 234 6.16 12.45 -2.97
N ASP A 235 5.10 13.16 -3.37
CA ASP A 235 3.75 12.99 -2.85
C ASP A 235 2.71 13.16 -3.95
N VAL A 236 1.69 12.31 -3.94
CA VAL A 236 0.53 12.44 -4.81
C VAL A 236 -0.73 12.24 -3.99
N THR A 237 -1.58 13.27 -3.95
CA THR A 237 -2.91 13.19 -3.36
C THR A 237 -3.94 13.08 -4.47
N ILE A 238 -4.78 12.03 -4.41
CA ILE A 238 -5.87 11.80 -5.36
C ILE A 238 -7.19 11.66 -4.60
N MET A 239 -8.21 12.34 -5.07
CA MET A 239 -9.53 12.34 -4.44
C MET A 239 -10.61 12.18 -5.50
N ALA A 240 -11.73 11.56 -5.11
CA ALA A 240 -12.94 11.61 -5.94
C ALA A 240 -13.31 13.07 -6.24
N ASN A 241 -13.82 13.36 -7.43
CA ASN A 241 -14.18 14.74 -7.80
C ASN A 241 -15.19 15.40 -6.84
N GLN A 242 -15.96 14.57 -6.12
CA GLN A 242 -16.93 15.00 -5.09
C GLN A 242 -16.30 15.14 -3.69
N GLN A 243 -15.00 14.87 -3.52
CA GLN A 243 -14.28 14.97 -2.24
C GLN A 243 -13.32 16.15 -2.26
N ALA A 244 -13.49 17.10 -1.35
CA ALA A 244 -12.64 18.28 -1.22
C ALA A 244 -11.60 18.17 -0.10
N ALA A 245 -11.82 17.30 0.90
CA ALA A 245 -10.92 16.98 2.00
C ALA A 245 -11.23 15.58 2.54
N GLY A 246 -10.48 15.08 3.53
CA GLY A 246 -10.66 13.74 4.07
C GLY A 246 -12.10 13.42 4.53
N PHE A 247 -12.85 14.42 4.96
CA PHE A 247 -14.23 14.27 5.47
C PHE A 247 -15.26 15.13 4.72
N MET A 248 -14.83 16.03 3.84
CA MET A 248 -15.73 16.91 3.11
C MET A 248 -16.06 16.30 1.75
N VAL A 249 -17.26 15.75 1.65
CA VAL A 249 -17.77 15.06 0.46
C VAL A 249 -19.13 15.61 0.09
N HIS A 250 -19.35 15.88 -1.18
CA HIS A 250 -20.66 16.21 -1.73
C HIS A 250 -21.34 14.92 -2.23
N LYS A 251 -22.34 14.45 -1.50
CA LYS A 251 -23.16 13.30 -1.92
C LYS A 251 -24.30 13.76 -2.82
N LYS A 252 -24.52 13.03 -3.91
CA LYS A 252 -25.64 13.22 -4.83
C LYS A 252 -26.87 12.47 -4.35
#